data_25acd7423c40663e9cd2efabafe496d3
#
_entry.id   25acd7423c40663e9cd2efabafe496d3
#
_cell.length_a   1.000
_cell.length_b   1.000
_cell.length_c   1.000
_cell.angle_alpha   90.00
_cell.angle_beta   90.00
_cell.angle_gamma   90.00
#
_symmetry.space_group_name_H-M   'P 1'
#
loop_
_entity.id
_entity.type
_entity.pdbx_description
1 polymer ?
#
loop_
_entity_poly.entity_id
_entity_poly.type
_entity_poly.pdbx_seq_one_letter_code
_entity_poly.pdbx_strand_id
1 'polypeptide(L)'
;TYWEMLDNKGTEDLSKPKATNLFTVQASYDFGTFKLFGVYQYALHSMKLPNNTEIEVAHKGANQHALALSVAIPFAGGSVKFQTQGALGKLKDTGEKYNSYSLGAAYLYPLSKRTTLYTQAGWGTTGKAFKKYDSGLGGWAATAGLGHNF
;
A
#
# COMPACT_ATOMS: atom_id res chain seq x y z
N THR A 1 11.90 6.57 -11.37
CA THR A 1 12.40 6.55 -9.98
C THR A 1 11.86 7.79 -9.31
N TYR A 2 11.09 7.64 -8.25
CA TYR A 2 10.49 8.73 -7.48
C TYR A 2 11.16 8.78 -6.10
N TRP A 3 11.62 9.97 -5.69
CA TRP A 3 12.18 10.25 -4.38
C TRP A 3 11.24 11.19 -3.63
N GLU A 4 10.74 10.77 -2.49
CA GLU A 4 10.00 11.63 -1.58
C GLU A 4 10.81 11.79 -0.28
N MET A 5 11.18 13.02 0.01
CA MET A 5 11.78 13.40 1.29
C MET A 5 10.72 14.13 2.10
N LEU A 6 10.23 13.51 3.15
CA LEU A 6 9.41 14.18 4.16
C LEU A 6 10.33 14.69 5.25
N ASP A 7 10.60 15.99 5.21
CA ASP A 7 11.36 16.69 6.24
C ASP A 7 10.37 17.24 7.28
N ASN A 8 10.41 16.68 8.48
CA ASN A 8 9.59 17.15 9.59
C ASN A 8 10.33 18.28 10.31
N LYS A 9 10.21 19.49 9.79
CA LYS A 9 10.64 20.72 10.48
C LYS A 9 9.56 21.17 11.44
N GLY A 10 9.74 20.87 12.70
CA GLY A 10 8.94 21.52 13.72
C GLY A 10 8.76 20.74 15.01
N THR A 11 9.70 20.85 15.90
CA THR A 11 9.60 21.20 17.32
C THR A 11 10.98 21.05 17.96
N GLU A 12 11.41 22.09 18.61
CA GLU A 12 12.63 22.13 19.38
C GLU A 12 12.66 20.98 20.42
N ASP A 13 13.83 20.34 20.50
CA ASP A 13 14.33 19.55 21.61
C ASP A 13 13.88 18.09 21.77
N LEU A 14 13.94 17.33 20.70
CA LEU A 14 14.01 15.86 20.80
C LEU A 14 14.73 15.31 19.56
N SER A 15 15.73 14.48 19.77
CA SER A 15 16.60 13.83 18.77
C SER A 15 16.08 13.92 17.33
N LYS A 16 16.70 14.79 16.50
CA LYS A 16 16.32 15.13 15.12
C LYS A 16 15.73 13.92 14.39
N PRO A 17 14.45 13.94 14.05
CA PRO A 17 13.84 12.81 13.35
C PRO A 17 14.56 12.65 12.00
N LYS A 18 15.10 11.45 11.74
CA LYS A 18 15.72 11.18 10.44
C LYS A 18 14.66 11.29 9.34
N ALA A 19 15.01 11.89 8.22
CA ALA A 19 14.12 11.99 7.06
C ALA A 19 13.62 10.60 6.62
N THR A 20 12.37 10.53 6.18
CA THR A 20 11.83 9.33 5.55
C THR A 20 12.34 9.27 4.12
N ASN A 21 13.06 8.22 3.76
CA ASN A 21 13.50 7.98 2.39
C ASN A 21 12.66 6.85 1.79
N LEU A 22 12.13 7.11 0.60
CA LEU A 22 11.31 6.17 -0.14
C LEU A 22 11.97 5.88 -1.49
N PHE A 23 12.30 4.62 -1.73
CA PHE A 23 12.78 4.15 -3.01
C PHE A 23 11.71 3.27 -3.65
N THR A 24 11.30 3.62 -4.87
CA THR A 24 10.27 2.89 -5.60
C THR A 24 10.78 2.51 -6.98
N VAL A 25 10.62 1.24 -7.33
CA VAL A 25 10.83 0.71 -8.68
C VAL A 25 9.52 0.12 -9.16
N GLN A 26 9.14 0.47 -10.39
CA GLN A 26 7.94 -0.07 -11.01
C GLN A 26 8.27 -0.54 -12.43
N ALA A 27 7.63 -1.62 -12.83
CA ALA A 27 7.73 -2.19 -14.16
C ALA A 27 6.38 -2.70 -14.62
N SER A 28 6.15 -2.67 -15.93
CA SER A 28 4.98 -3.30 -16.53
C SER A 28 5.36 -3.96 -17.84
N TYR A 29 4.67 -5.03 -18.17
CA TYR A 29 4.85 -5.75 -19.42
C TYR A 29 3.49 -6.15 -20.02
N ASP A 30 3.34 -5.92 -21.30
CA ASP A 30 2.14 -6.26 -22.08
C ASP A 30 2.41 -7.54 -22.87
N PHE A 31 1.71 -8.61 -22.52
CA PHE A 31 1.78 -9.91 -23.21
C PHE A 31 0.81 -10.01 -24.39
N GLY A 32 0.04 -8.94 -24.67
CA GLY A 32 -1.02 -8.92 -25.67
C GLY A 32 -2.36 -9.42 -25.15
N THR A 33 -2.39 -10.57 -24.52
CA THR A 33 -3.60 -11.16 -23.88
C THR A 33 -3.86 -10.64 -22.47
N PHE A 34 -2.83 -10.20 -21.77
CA PHE A 34 -2.90 -9.59 -20.43
C PHE A 34 -1.73 -8.66 -20.21
N LYS A 35 -1.87 -7.76 -19.24
CA LYS A 35 -0.80 -6.86 -18.80
C LYS A 35 -0.43 -7.18 -17.36
N LEU A 36 0.88 -7.30 -17.11
CA LEU A 36 1.44 -7.50 -15.78
C LEU A 36 2.07 -6.19 -15.30
N PHE A 37 1.84 -5.86 -14.04
CA PHE A 37 2.43 -4.71 -13.36
C PHE A 37 3.09 -5.18 -12.08
N GLY A 38 4.29 -4.65 -11.82
CA GLY A 38 5.01 -4.89 -10.58
C GLY A 38 5.52 -3.59 -9.98
N VAL A 39 5.39 -3.44 -8.67
CA VAL A 39 5.92 -2.31 -7.91
C VAL A 39 6.66 -2.86 -6.70
N TYR A 40 7.91 -2.46 -6.57
CA TYR A 40 8.69 -2.69 -5.37
C TYR A 40 9.01 -1.35 -4.71
N GLN A 41 8.85 -1.30 -3.39
CA GLN A 41 9.09 -0.11 -2.61
C GLN A 41 9.92 -0.44 -1.37
N TYR A 42 10.93 0.37 -1.13
CA TYR A 42 11.71 0.33 0.09
C TYR A 42 11.60 1.66 0.82
N ALA A 43 11.12 1.62 2.04
CA ALA A 43 10.96 2.80 2.88
C ALA A 43 11.89 2.71 4.10
N LEU A 44 12.64 3.78 4.32
CA LEU A 44 13.50 3.97 5.49
C LEU A 44 12.86 4.99 6.41
N HIS A 45 12.81 4.70 7.71
CA HIS A 45 12.26 5.58 8.74
C HIS A 45 10.79 5.97 8.49
N SER A 46 10.02 5.10 7.83
CA SER A 46 8.58 5.28 7.64
C SER A 46 7.81 5.08 8.95
N MET A 47 6.54 5.50 8.96
CA MET A 47 5.61 5.29 10.09
C MET A 47 6.08 5.91 11.40
N LYS A 48 6.65 7.08 11.37
CA LYS A 48 6.97 7.85 12.59
C LYS A 48 5.69 8.40 13.20
N LEU A 49 5.54 8.22 14.50
CA LEU A 49 4.46 8.81 15.28
C LEU A 49 4.97 10.02 16.08
N PRO A 50 4.15 11.06 16.31
CA PRO A 50 4.49 12.17 17.19
C PRO A 50 4.75 11.67 18.62
N ASN A 51 5.66 12.33 19.32
CA ASN A 51 6.09 11.95 20.68
C ASN A 51 4.99 12.02 21.78
N ASN A 52 3.85 12.62 21.49
CA ASN A 52 2.70 12.74 22.41
C ASN A 52 1.67 11.63 22.23
N THR A 53 1.93 10.63 21.43
CA THR A 53 1.06 9.48 21.31
C THR A 53 1.45 8.43 22.34
N GLU A 54 0.49 7.91 23.09
CA GLU A 54 0.71 6.84 24.10
C GLU A 54 1.27 5.53 23.54
N ILE A 55 1.50 5.47 22.23
CA ILE A 55 2.07 4.33 21.53
C ILE A 55 3.58 4.56 21.40
N GLU A 56 4.34 4.06 22.36
CA GLU A 56 5.82 4.14 22.42
C GLU A 56 6.57 3.48 21.23
N VAL A 57 5.88 2.96 20.24
CA VAL A 57 6.41 1.90 19.37
C VAL A 57 7.02 2.39 18.05
N ALA A 58 6.96 3.67 17.71
CA ALA A 58 7.37 4.11 16.38
C ALA A 58 8.09 5.47 16.31
N HIS A 59 8.72 5.93 17.39
CA HIS A 59 9.43 7.21 17.39
C HIS A 59 10.64 7.23 16.45
N LYS A 60 11.36 6.11 16.32
CA LYS A 60 12.49 5.97 15.38
C LYS A 60 12.08 5.52 14.00
N GLY A 61 10.78 5.24 13.80
CA GLY A 61 10.22 4.78 12.55
C GLY A 61 10.50 3.30 12.27
N ALA A 62 10.09 2.87 11.09
CA ALA A 62 10.24 1.51 10.61
C ALA A 62 10.98 1.46 9.27
N ASN A 63 11.71 0.41 9.03
CA ASN A 63 12.16 0.06 7.69
C ASN A 63 11.19 -0.95 7.10
N GLN A 64 10.76 -0.71 5.87
CA GLN A 64 9.72 -1.50 5.23
C GLN A 64 10.09 -1.82 3.79
N HIS A 65 9.88 -3.07 3.41
CA HIS A 65 9.85 -3.53 2.02
C HIS A 65 8.41 -3.82 1.64
N ALA A 66 7.98 -3.34 0.51
CA ALA A 66 6.66 -3.63 -0.04
C ALA A 66 6.79 -4.10 -1.48
N LEU A 67 6.03 -5.11 -1.84
CA LEU A 67 5.90 -5.64 -3.19
C LEU A 67 4.43 -5.69 -3.55
N ALA A 68 4.08 -5.14 -4.71
CA ALA A 68 2.76 -5.26 -5.30
C ALA A 68 2.88 -5.84 -6.70
N LEU A 69 2.00 -6.78 -7.01
CA LEU A 69 1.85 -7.36 -8.33
C LEU A 69 0.39 -7.22 -8.75
N SER A 70 0.15 -6.83 -9.99
CA SER A 70 -1.19 -6.82 -10.55
C SER A 70 -1.20 -7.29 -11.98
N VAL A 71 -2.29 -7.95 -12.36
CA VAL A 71 -2.55 -8.40 -13.71
C VAL A 71 -3.89 -7.82 -14.19
N ALA A 72 -3.91 -7.33 -15.42
CA ALA A 72 -5.11 -6.86 -16.09
C ALA A 72 -5.39 -7.74 -17.31
N ILE A 73 -6.58 -8.32 -17.36
CA ILE A 73 -7.01 -9.27 -18.39
C ILE A 73 -8.26 -8.70 -19.05
N PRO A 74 -8.27 -8.47 -20.38
CA PRO A 74 -9.49 -8.16 -21.10
C PRO A 74 -10.51 -9.30 -20.96
N PHE A 75 -11.73 -9.00 -20.58
CA PHE A 75 -12.78 -9.99 -20.39
C PHE A 75 -14.16 -9.40 -20.60
N ALA A 76 -15.00 -10.06 -21.40
CA ALA A 76 -16.42 -9.74 -21.61
C ALA A 76 -16.71 -8.24 -21.89
N GLY A 77 -15.92 -7.61 -22.78
CA GLY A 77 -16.08 -6.20 -23.13
C GLY A 77 -15.50 -5.19 -22.12
N GLY A 78 -14.98 -5.67 -21.02
CA GLY A 78 -14.31 -4.90 -19.98
C GLY A 78 -12.92 -5.43 -19.67
N SER A 79 -12.44 -5.19 -18.46
CA SER A 79 -11.20 -5.75 -17.95
C SER A 79 -11.33 -6.22 -16.50
N VAL A 80 -10.83 -7.41 -16.25
CA VAL A 80 -10.64 -7.94 -14.90
C VAL A 80 -9.23 -7.59 -14.45
N LYS A 81 -9.11 -7.07 -13.24
CA LYS A 81 -7.82 -6.80 -12.59
C LYS A 81 -7.70 -7.60 -11.32
N PHE A 82 -6.59 -8.28 -11.15
CA PHE A 82 -6.22 -8.92 -9.90
C PHE A 82 -4.98 -8.23 -9.36
N GLN A 83 -4.94 -8.01 -8.06
CA GLN A 83 -3.82 -7.40 -7.38
C GLN A 83 -3.51 -8.14 -6.10
N THR A 84 -2.23 -8.35 -5.86
CA THR A 84 -1.72 -8.80 -4.57
C THR A 84 -0.61 -7.87 -4.12
N GLN A 85 -0.56 -7.60 -2.83
CA GLN A 85 0.55 -6.86 -2.25
C GLN A 85 0.91 -7.42 -0.88
N GLY A 86 2.19 -7.30 -0.56
CA GLY A 86 2.73 -7.66 0.73
C GLY A 86 3.74 -6.63 1.18
N ALA A 87 3.78 -6.38 2.47
CA ALA A 87 4.81 -5.57 3.08
C ALA A 87 5.43 -6.29 4.27
N LEU A 88 6.74 -6.17 4.39
CA LEU A 88 7.53 -6.69 5.48
C LEU A 88 8.31 -5.54 6.08
N GLY A 89 8.23 -5.36 7.38
CA GLY A 89 8.93 -4.28 8.04
C GLY A 89 9.49 -4.66 9.40
N LYS A 90 10.36 -3.79 9.90
CA LYS A 90 10.93 -3.90 11.23
C LYS A 90 10.86 -2.54 11.91
N LEU A 91 10.26 -2.51 13.09
CA LEU A 91 10.24 -1.34 13.97
C LEU A 91 11.64 -1.12 14.53
N LYS A 92 12.12 0.12 14.50
CA LYS A 92 13.47 0.44 14.98
C LYS A 92 13.56 0.54 16.51
N ASP A 93 12.46 0.86 17.16
CA ASP A 93 12.40 1.04 18.60
C ASP A 93 12.40 -0.31 19.33
N THR A 94 11.54 -1.24 18.92
CA THR A 94 11.37 -2.55 19.57
C THR A 94 12.09 -3.68 18.87
N GLY A 95 12.50 -3.48 17.61
CA GLY A 95 13.04 -4.54 16.77
C GLY A 95 11.99 -5.54 16.28
N GLU A 96 10.72 -5.35 16.61
CA GLU A 96 9.64 -6.24 16.19
C GLU A 96 9.45 -6.22 14.67
N LYS A 97 9.28 -7.41 14.10
CA LYS A 97 8.96 -7.58 12.69
C LYS A 97 7.45 -7.56 12.49
N TYR A 98 7.01 -6.86 11.48
CA TYR A 98 5.61 -6.88 11.06
C TYR A 98 5.49 -7.26 9.59
N ASN A 99 4.34 -7.78 9.23
CA ASN A 99 3.98 -8.09 7.86
C ASN A 99 2.53 -7.68 7.59
N SER A 100 2.24 -7.41 6.36
CA SER A 100 0.87 -7.20 5.88
C SER A 100 0.72 -7.82 4.51
N TYR A 101 -0.47 -8.34 4.23
CA TYR A 101 -0.82 -8.91 2.93
C TYR A 101 -2.21 -8.43 2.53
N SER A 102 -2.39 -8.16 1.26
CA SER A 102 -3.71 -7.93 0.71
C SER A 102 -3.86 -8.53 -0.69
N LEU A 103 -5.08 -8.91 -0.99
CA LEU A 103 -5.53 -9.41 -2.28
C LEU A 103 -6.72 -8.58 -2.72
N GLY A 104 -6.80 -8.27 -4.00
CA GLY A 104 -7.93 -7.57 -4.56
C GLY A 104 -8.24 -8.04 -5.97
N ALA A 105 -9.51 -7.94 -6.32
CA ALA A 105 -9.99 -8.14 -7.67
C ALA A 105 -10.95 -7.00 -8.04
N ALA A 106 -10.89 -6.58 -9.29
CA ALA A 106 -11.78 -5.55 -9.81
C ALA A 106 -12.22 -5.92 -11.22
N TYR A 107 -13.45 -5.58 -11.56
CA TYR A 107 -13.95 -5.63 -12.92
C TYR A 107 -14.36 -4.21 -13.34
N LEU A 108 -13.85 -3.77 -14.47
CA LEU A 108 -14.15 -2.47 -15.07
C LEU A 108 -14.83 -2.69 -16.40
N TYR A 109 -16.03 -2.14 -16.56
CA TYR A 109 -16.79 -2.24 -17.78
C TYR A 109 -17.07 -0.85 -18.36
N PRO A 110 -16.53 -0.51 -19.54
CA PRO A 110 -16.79 0.78 -20.18
C PRO A 110 -18.20 0.80 -20.75
N LEU A 111 -19.09 1.59 -20.17
CA LEU A 111 -20.43 1.86 -20.71
C LEU A 111 -20.37 2.83 -21.90
N SER A 112 -19.42 3.75 -21.88
CA SER A 112 -19.15 4.70 -22.95
C SER A 112 -17.68 5.17 -22.89
N LYS A 113 -17.26 6.03 -23.84
CA LYS A 113 -15.92 6.65 -23.80
C LYS A 113 -15.65 7.46 -22.53
N ARG A 114 -16.69 7.88 -21.82
CA ARG A 114 -16.60 8.73 -20.63
C ARG A 114 -17.16 8.08 -19.37
N THR A 115 -17.79 6.92 -19.49
CA THR A 115 -18.48 6.28 -18.36
C THR A 115 -18.02 4.85 -18.18
N THR A 116 -17.57 4.52 -17.00
CA THR A 116 -17.11 3.18 -16.63
C THR A 116 -17.84 2.70 -15.38
N LEU A 117 -18.46 1.55 -15.48
CA LEU A 117 -18.94 0.80 -14.33
C LEU A 117 -17.77 0.03 -13.74
N TYR A 118 -17.63 0.05 -12.43
CA TYR A 118 -16.62 -0.75 -11.73
C TYR A 118 -17.21 -1.50 -10.55
N THR A 119 -16.70 -2.67 -10.31
CA THR A 119 -16.89 -3.41 -9.06
C THR A 119 -15.55 -3.93 -8.60
N GLN A 120 -15.31 -3.89 -7.31
CA GLN A 120 -14.08 -4.38 -6.72
C GLN A 120 -14.33 -5.02 -5.37
N ALA A 121 -13.53 -6.00 -5.06
CA ALA A 121 -13.50 -6.63 -3.75
C ALA A 121 -12.05 -6.91 -3.36
N GLY A 122 -11.78 -6.84 -2.09
CA GLY A 122 -10.45 -7.09 -1.57
C GLY A 122 -10.48 -7.59 -0.14
N TRP A 123 -9.40 -8.25 0.21
CA TRP A 123 -9.14 -8.73 1.55
C TRP A 123 -7.71 -8.36 1.93
N GLY A 124 -7.53 -7.99 3.18
CA GLY A 124 -6.21 -7.67 3.70
C GLY A 124 -6.07 -8.09 5.16
N THR A 125 -4.84 -8.32 5.57
CA THR A 125 -4.51 -8.64 6.95
C THR A 125 -3.13 -8.09 7.30
N THR A 126 -2.96 -7.80 8.58
CA THR A 126 -1.66 -7.44 9.16
C THR A 126 -1.19 -8.56 10.08
N GLY A 127 0.13 -8.66 10.23
CA GLY A 127 0.74 -9.66 11.10
C GLY A 127 0.53 -9.41 12.58
N LYS A 128 0.98 -10.38 13.38
CA LYS A 128 0.77 -10.44 14.84
C LYS A 128 1.25 -9.20 15.60
N ALA A 129 2.30 -8.52 15.13
CA ALA A 129 2.82 -7.33 15.79
C ALA A 129 1.78 -6.20 15.89
N PHE A 130 0.99 -5.98 14.84
CA PHE A 130 -0.08 -4.98 14.87
C PHE A 130 -1.37 -5.49 15.47
N LYS A 131 -1.69 -6.77 15.32
CA LYS A 131 -2.87 -7.40 15.95
C LYS A 131 -2.85 -7.36 17.48
N LYS A 132 -1.68 -7.19 18.08
CA LYS A 132 -1.55 -7.00 19.52
C LYS A 132 -2.13 -5.66 19.98
N TYR A 133 -2.09 -4.63 19.12
CA TYR A 133 -2.60 -3.29 19.43
C TYR A 133 -4.03 -3.09 18.96
N ASP A 134 -4.42 -3.75 17.86
CA ASP A 134 -5.78 -3.72 17.33
C ASP A 134 -6.11 -5.07 16.68
N SER A 135 -7.03 -5.81 17.29
CA SER A 135 -7.51 -7.11 16.77
C SER A 135 -8.34 -6.98 15.49
N GLY A 136 -8.80 -5.76 15.16
CA GLY A 136 -9.60 -5.45 13.98
C GLY A 136 -8.78 -5.19 12.69
N LEU A 137 -7.45 -5.22 12.75
CA LEU A 137 -6.58 -4.98 11.58
C LEU A 137 -6.58 -6.17 10.62
N GLY A 138 -7.59 -6.27 9.80
CA GLY A 138 -7.77 -7.24 8.73
C GLY A 138 -9.24 -7.45 8.44
N GLY A 139 -9.56 -7.69 7.19
CA GLY A 139 -10.94 -7.89 6.78
C GLY A 139 -11.08 -7.85 5.27
N TRP A 140 -12.31 -7.92 4.84
CA TRP A 140 -12.67 -7.79 3.44
C TRP A 140 -13.51 -6.52 3.21
N ALA A 141 -13.45 -5.99 2.02
CA ALA A 141 -14.28 -4.89 1.56
C ALA A 141 -14.71 -5.13 0.11
N ALA A 142 -15.91 -4.71 -0.24
CA ALA A 142 -16.40 -4.72 -1.61
C ALA A 142 -17.06 -3.39 -1.94
N THR A 143 -16.88 -2.92 -3.15
CA THR A 143 -17.43 -1.66 -3.64
C THR A 143 -17.85 -1.82 -5.08
N ALA A 144 -18.96 -1.21 -5.45
CA ALA A 144 -19.38 -1.02 -6.84
C ALA A 144 -19.72 0.45 -7.08
N GLY A 145 -19.46 0.94 -8.27
CA GLY A 145 -19.71 2.34 -8.57
C GLY A 145 -19.60 2.64 -10.05
N LEU A 146 -19.86 3.90 -10.39
CA LEU A 146 -19.83 4.42 -11.73
C LEU A 146 -18.91 5.64 -11.75
N GLY A 147 -17.91 5.60 -12.62
CA GLY A 147 -17.01 6.71 -12.90
C GLY A 147 -17.45 7.42 -14.18
N HIS A 148 -17.57 8.73 -14.14
CA HIS A 148 -17.87 9.54 -15.31
C HIS A 148 -16.89 10.71 -15.43
N ASN A 149 -16.32 10.88 -16.63
CA ASN A 149 -15.42 11.99 -16.95
C ASN A 149 -16.21 13.02 -17.78
N PHE A 150 -16.20 14.25 -17.33
CA PHE A 150 -16.85 15.39 -17.98
C PHE A 150 -16.01 15.98 -19.10
#